data_60fa78bf2ae8f0b6b4404640d4d24517
#
_entry.id   60fa78bf2ae8f0b6b4404640d4d24517
#
_cell.length_a   1.000
_cell.length_b   1.000
_cell.length_c   1.000
_cell.angle_alpha   90.00
_cell.angle_beta   90.00
_cell.angle_gamma   90.00
#
_symmetry.space_group_name_H-M   'P 1'
#
loop_
_entity.id
_entity.type
_entity.pdbx_description
1 polymer ?
#
loop_
_entity_poly.entity_id
_entity_poly.type
_entity_poly.pdbx_seq_one_letter_code
_entity_poly.pdbx_strand_id
1 'polypeptide(L)'
;MTATRDGAGDEPAVGGSYEDIDSHDDLIAWSKDYCRAVRRDRFVDVRFDTVEWEVSTRAKRRAAAVMRPKIPEAEVGTPIDWEETETTDGRVAEGRPFPATVSLTWGAFRAFDREEWQSTLRHELVHLEQYQRFGTTGHGQGFKDRADDLDAAVHCPVFTDPKYVLRCEDCGALVARRHRECKLVRQADAYQSSCCGAPLSVEDPG
;
A
#
# COMPACT_ATOMS: atom_id res chain seq x y z
N MET A 1 -0.50 -39.30 5.63
CA MET A 1 -1.07 -38.91 4.33
C MET A 1 -1.07 -37.37 4.32
N THR A 2 0.00 -36.79 3.82
CA THR A 2 0.21 -35.33 3.67
C THR A 2 -0.40 -34.94 2.33
N ALA A 3 -1.49 -34.19 2.35
CA ALA A 3 -2.08 -33.59 1.16
C ALA A 3 -1.21 -32.39 0.77
N THR A 4 -0.44 -32.53 -0.28
CA THR A 4 0.17 -31.42 -1.03
C THR A 4 -0.95 -30.60 -1.64
N ARG A 5 -1.10 -29.33 -1.20
CA ARG A 5 -1.89 -28.34 -1.91
C ARG A 5 -1.07 -27.88 -3.14
N ASP A 6 -1.25 -28.56 -4.25
CA ASP A 6 -0.89 -28.03 -5.56
C ASP A 6 -1.95 -26.98 -5.95
N GLY A 7 -1.77 -25.77 -5.43
CA GLY A 7 -2.57 -24.60 -5.79
C GLY A 7 -1.82 -23.77 -6.84
N ALA A 8 -1.73 -24.25 -8.08
CA ALA A 8 -1.59 -23.37 -9.23
C ALA A 8 -2.93 -22.66 -9.39
N GLY A 9 -3.14 -21.58 -8.62
CA GLY A 9 -4.26 -20.68 -8.82
C GLY A 9 -4.13 -20.09 -10.21
N ASP A 10 -5.18 -20.24 -11.01
CA ASP A 10 -5.29 -19.73 -12.36
C ASP A 10 -4.99 -18.21 -12.32
N GLU A 11 -3.81 -17.82 -12.80
CA GLU A 11 -3.39 -16.41 -12.79
C GLU A 11 -4.35 -15.60 -13.64
N PRO A 12 -4.84 -14.45 -13.16
CA PRO A 12 -5.75 -13.63 -13.94
C PRO A 12 -5.10 -13.21 -15.26
N ALA A 13 -5.80 -13.44 -16.37
CA ALA A 13 -5.30 -13.11 -17.72
C ALA A 13 -5.15 -11.58 -17.84
N VAL A 14 -3.91 -11.11 -17.91
CA VAL A 14 -3.53 -9.70 -18.09
C VAL A 14 -3.00 -9.51 -19.51
N GLY A 15 -3.38 -8.40 -20.16
CA GLY A 15 -2.83 -8.01 -21.45
C GLY A 15 -1.39 -7.54 -21.32
N GLY A 16 -0.45 -8.16 -22.06
CA GLY A 16 0.97 -7.82 -22.04
C GLY A 16 1.78 -8.58 -20.98
N SER A 17 3.10 -8.73 -21.23
CA SER A 17 4.02 -9.35 -20.28
C SER A 17 4.44 -8.37 -19.20
N TYR A 18 4.58 -8.84 -17.96
CA TYR A 18 5.10 -8.05 -16.83
C TYR A 18 6.55 -7.61 -17.08
N GLU A 19 7.31 -8.43 -17.75
CA GLU A 19 8.73 -8.22 -18.07
C GLU A 19 8.94 -7.11 -19.13
N ASP A 20 7.91 -6.79 -19.93
CA ASP A 20 7.96 -5.78 -20.97
C ASP A 20 7.58 -4.37 -20.47
N ILE A 21 7.27 -4.22 -19.18
CA ILE A 21 6.94 -2.91 -18.59
C ILE A 21 8.20 -2.07 -18.47
N ASP A 22 8.34 -1.05 -19.31
CA ASP A 22 9.50 -0.17 -19.31
C ASP A 22 9.17 1.33 -19.12
N SER A 23 7.90 1.68 -19.13
CA SER A 23 7.40 3.04 -18.92
C SER A 23 6.35 3.15 -17.81
N HIS A 24 6.08 4.39 -17.38
CA HIS A 24 5.02 4.67 -16.42
C HIS A 24 3.63 4.32 -16.97
N ASP A 25 3.43 4.55 -18.26
CA ASP A 25 2.14 4.28 -18.91
C ASP A 25 1.90 2.76 -19.01
N ASP A 26 2.93 1.97 -19.32
CA ASP A 26 2.83 0.51 -19.32
C ASP A 26 2.55 -0.03 -17.93
N LEU A 27 3.23 0.51 -16.89
CA LEU A 27 2.97 0.12 -15.52
C LEU A 27 1.52 0.40 -15.12
N ILE A 28 0.99 1.57 -15.46
CA ILE A 28 -0.41 1.91 -15.21
C ILE A 28 -1.34 0.97 -15.97
N ALA A 29 -1.10 0.74 -17.26
CA ALA A 29 -1.93 -0.11 -18.10
C ALA A 29 -1.98 -1.54 -17.56
N TRP A 30 -0.81 -2.13 -17.33
CA TRP A 30 -0.71 -3.48 -16.78
C TRP A 30 -1.39 -3.62 -15.40
N SER A 31 -1.11 -2.66 -14.50
CA SER A 31 -1.69 -2.68 -13.14
C SER A 31 -3.22 -2.55 -13.15
N LYS A 32 -3.76 -1.70 -14.05
CA LYS A 32 -5.22 -1.58 -14.27
C LYS A 32 -5.83 -2.90 -14.74
N ASP A 33 -5.20 -3.53 -15.72
CA ASP A 33 -5.74 -4.77 -16.30
C ASP A 33 -5.66 -5.91 -15.30
N TYR A 34 -4.57 -6.01 -14.54
CA TYR A 34 -4.45 -6.94 -13.42
C TYR A 34 -5.55 -6.73 -12.38
N CYS A 35 -5.74 -5.50 -11.91
CA CYS A 35 -6.77 -5.18 -10.92
C CYS A 35 -8.20 -5.48 -11.43
N ARG A 36 -8.47 -5.25 -12.71
CA ARG A 36 -9.76 -5.61 -13.33
C ARG A 36 -9.97 -7.12 -13.39
N ALA A 37 -8.92 -7.87 -13.68
CA ALA A 37 -8.95 -9.33 -13.68
C ALA A 37 -9.21 -9.86 -12.27
N VAL A 38 -8.45 -9.42 -11.26
CA VAL A 38 -8.68 -9.78 -9.85
C VAL A 38 -10.09 -9.43 -9.39
N ARG A 39 -10.59 -8.23 -9.74
CA ARG A 39 -11.98 -7.83 -9.42
C ARG A 39 -13.00 -8.83 -9.93
N ARG A 40 -12.86 -9.27 -11.17
CA ARG A 40 -13.77 -10.23 -11.80
C ARG A 40 -13.66 -11.61 -11.18
N ASP A 41 -12.44 -12.08 -10.97
CA ASP A 41 -12.17 -13.48 -10.61
C ASP A 41 -12.33 -13.72 -9.09
N ARG A 42 -12.12 -12.69 -8.28
CA ARG A 42 -12.24 -12.72 -6.81
C ARG A 42 -13.43 -11.91 -6.26
N PHE A 43 -14.35 -11.48 -7.12
CA PHE A 43 -15.57 -10.75 -6.76
C PHE A 43 -15.32 -9.53 -5.85
N VAL A 44 -14.31 -8.72 -6.20
CA VAL A 44 -14.02 -7.48 -5.47
C VAL A 44 -14.99 -6.40 -5.91
N ASP A 45 -15.71 -5.77 -4.96
CA ASP A 45 -16.68 -4.72 -5.26
C ASP A 45 -16.03 -3.35 -5.39
N VAL A 46 -15.41 -3.09 -6.54
CA VAL A 46 -14.75 -1.82 -6.87
C VAL A 46 -15.25 -1.26 -8.20
N ARG A 47 -15.62 0.00 -8.20
CA ARG A 47 -15.98 0.79 -9.38
C ARG A 47 -14.76 1.52 -9.90
N PHE A 48 -14.16 1.03 -10.98
CA PHE A 48 -12.96 1.62 -11.58
C PHE A 48 -13.20 2.92 -12.36
N ASP A 49 -14.45 3.28 -12.65
CA ASP A 49 -14.82 4.55 -13.28
C ASP A 49 -14.58 5.76 -12.35
N THR A 50 -14.43 5.52 -11.04
CA THR A 50 -14.08 6.54 -10.04
C THR A 50 -12.63 6.42 -9.56
N VAL A 51 -11.76 5.70 -10.29
CA VAL A 51 -10.37 5.48 -9.89
C VAL A 51 -9.40 6.08 -10.90
N GLU A 52 -8.61 7.03 -10.44
CA GLU A 52 -7.48 7.61 -11.18
C GLU A 52 -6.19 6.85 -10.87
N TRP A 53 -5.20 6.94 -11.75
CA TRP A 53 -3.93 6.24 -11.60
C TRP A 53 -2.77 7.16 -11.92
N GLU A 54 -1.74 7.10 -11.09
CA GLU A 54 -0.51 7.84 -11.30
C GLU A 54 0.71 7.00 -10.90
N VAL A 55 1.89 7.42 -11.37
CA VAL A 55 3.18 6.86 -10.93
C VAL A 55 3.98 7.88 -10.16
N SER A 56 4.42 7.51 -8.97
CA SER A 56 5.31 8.29 -8.12
C SER A 56 6.76 7.82 -8.27
N THR A 57 7.66 8.74 -8.58
CA THR A 57 9.12 8.51 -8.56
C THR A 57 9.77 8.91 -7.24
N ARG A 58 9.01 9.51 -6.31
CA ARG A 58 9.52 10.10 -5.06
C ARG A 58 9.26 9.26 -3.82
N ALA A 59 8.30 8.35 -3.87
CA ALA A 59 7.97 7.54 -2.71
C ALA A 59 9.12 6.56 -2.38
N LYS A 60 9.44 6.41 -1.09
CA LYS A 60 10.54 5.58 -0.59
C LYS A 60 10.09 4.51 0.43
N ARG A 61 8.84 4.56 0.88
CA ARG A 61 8.36 3.76 2.01
C ARG A 61 7.05 3.02 1.74
N ARG A 62 6.40 3.32 0.63
CA ARG A 62 5.15 2.68 0.20
C ARG A 62 5.29 2.27 -1.26
N ALA A 63 4.95 1.05 -1.57
CA ALA A 63 5.01 0.54 -2.95
C ALA A 63 3.85 1.07 -3.79
N ALA A 64 2.68 1.21 -3.17
CA ALA A 64 1.53 1.90 -3.74
C ALA A 64 0.73 2.59 -2.62
N ALA A 65 -0.30 3.34 -2.97
CA ALA A 65 -1.26 3.89 -2.02
C ALA A 65 -2.56 4.32 -2.71
N VAL A 66 -3.69 4.10 -2.05
CA VAL A 66 -4.97 4.73 -2.38
C VAL A 66 -5.03 6.10 -1.71
N MET A 67 -4.96 7.16 -2.52
CA MET A 67 -5.20 8.54 -2.09
C MET A 67 -6.67 8.88 -2.33
N ARG A 68 -7.31 9.48 -1.34
CA ARG A 68 -8.75 9.72 -1.36
C ARG A 68 -9.09 11.01 -0.63
N PRO A 69 -10.22 11.66 -0.95
CA PRO A 69 -10.76 12.72 -0.13
C PRO A 69 -11.06 12.25 1.30
N LYS A 70 -10.97 13.17 2.24
CA LYS A 70 -11.37 12.89 3.61
C LYS A 70 -12.88 13.08 3.75
N ILE A 71 -13.57 12.04 4.17
CA ILE A 71 -14.99 12.08 4.53
C ILE A 71 -15.10 12.24 6.05
N PRO A 72 -15.80 13.26 6.55
CA PRO A 72 -16.03 13.41 7.99
C PRO A 72 -16.75 12.20 8.56
N GLU A 73 -16.38 11.82 9.78
CA GLU A 73 -17.05 10.76 10.56
C GLU A 73 -17.10 9.36 9.89
N ALA A 74 -16.44 9.19 8.74
CA ALA A 74 -16.37 7.89 8.07
C ALA A 74 -15.53 6.89 8.87
N GLU A 75 -16.09 5.72 9.13
CA GLU A 75 -15.48 4.64 9.90
C GLU A 75 -15.48 3.33 9.09
N VAL A 76 -14.36 2.59 9.12
CA VAL A 76 -14.28 1.27 8.50
C VAL A 76 -15.26 0.33 9.21
N GLY A 77 -16.11 -0.34 8.41
CA GLY A 77 -17.15 -1.23 8.91
C GLY A 77 -18.56 -0.62 8.88
N THR A 78 -18.68 0.70 8.79
CA THR A 78 -19.96 1.40 8.67
C THR A 78 -20.14 1.89 7.23
N PRO A 79 -21.04 1.26 6.42
CA PRO A 79 -21.32 1.72 5.07
C PRO A 79 -21.84 3.16 5.07
N ILE A 80 -21.41 3.96 4.10
CA ILE A 80 -21.88 5.32 3.92
C ILE A 80 -22.86 5.43 2.74
N ASP A 81 -23.74 6.42 2.81
CA ASP A 81 -24.63 6.78 1.71
C ASP A 81 -23.99 7.89 0.88
N TRP A 82 -23.61 7.57 -0.36
CA TRP A 82 -23.00 8.52 -1.28
C TRP A 82 -23.98 9.57 -1.84
N GLU A 83 -25.30 9.42 -1.63
CA GLU A 83 -26.28 10.47 -1.96
C GLU A 83 -26.20 11.65 -0.97
N GLU A 84 -25.83 11.37 0.29
CA GLU A 84 -25.81 12.34 1.38
C GLU A 84 -24.39 12.72 1.83
N THR A 85 -23.35 12.15 1.18
CA THR A 85 -21.96 12.29 1.64
C THR A 85 -21.33 13.58 1.17
N GLU A 86 -20.66 14.28 2.10
CA GLU A 86 -19.88 15.50 1.85
C GLU A 86 -18.43 15.31 2.31
N THR A 87 -17.49 15.90 1.59
CA THR A 87 -16.07 15.93 1.99
C THR A 87 -15.80 17.06 2.97
N THR A 88 -14.66 17.02 3.68
CA THR A 88 -14.23 18.09 4.59
C THR A 88 -14.01 19.44 3.90
N ASP A 89 -13.83 19.49 2.60
CA ASP A 89 -13.69 20.71 1.78
C ASP A 89 -15.01 21.12 1.09
N GLY A 90 -16.14 20.54 1.50
CA GLY A 90 -17.49 20.96 1.11
C GLY A 90 -17.95 20.44 -0.25
N ARG A 91 -17.31 19.43 -0.84
CA ARG A 91 -17.82 18.79 -2.05
C ARG A 91 -18.88 17.76 -1.69
N VAL A 92 -20.01 17.80 -2.38
CA VAL A 92 -21.13 16.87 -2.20
C VAL A 92 -21.00 15.73 -3.21
N ALA A 93 -21.18 14.49 -2.78
CA ALA A 93 -21.27 13.34 -3.65
C ALA A 93 -22.65 13.28 -4.34
N GLU A 94 -22.68 12.78 -5.57
CA GLU A 94 -23.90 12.66 -6.38
C GLU A 94 -24.24 11.17 -6.59
N GLY A 95 -24.44 10.45 -5.49
CA GLY A 95 -24.78 9.01 -5.51
C GLY A 95 -23.64 8.09 -5.92
N ARG A 96 -22.40 8.57 -5.91
CA ARG A 96 -21.22 7.77 -6.22
C ARG A 96 -20.00 8.22 -5.43
N PRO A 97 -19.04 7.32 -5.17
CA PRO A 97 -17.80 7.68 -4.50
C PRO A 97 -17.07 8.81 -5.22
N PHE A 98 -16.50 9.75 -4.46
CA PHE A 98 -15.53 10.70 -5.03
C PHE A 98 -14.36 9.94 -5.65
N PRO A 99 -13.72 10.50 -6.69
CA PRO A 99 -12.54 9.89 -7.27
C PRO A 99 -11.46 9.62 -6.22
N ALA A 100 -10.90 8.41 -6.29
CA ALA A 100 -9.71 8.03 -5.56
C ALA A 100 -8.56 7.81 -6.54
N THR A 101 -7.33 8.11 -6.12
CA THR A 101 -6.14 7.90 -6.96
C THR A 101 -5.31 6.75 -6.41
N VAL A 102 -5.02 5.75 -7.25
CA VAL A 102 -3.99 4.73 -6.96
C VAL A 102 -2.65 5.28 -7.42
N SER A 103 -1.79 5.60 -6.45
CA SER A 103 -0.43 6.09 -6.70
C SER A 103 0.54 4.92 -6.63
N LEU A 104 1.10 4.52 -7.77
CA LEU A 104 2.07 3.43 -7.91
C LEU A 104 3.49 3.99 -7.73
N THR A 105 4.39 3.26 -7.06
CA THR A 105 5.77 3.70 -6.87
C THR A 105 6.71 3.00 -7.84
N TRP A 106 7.28 3.77 -8.79
CA TRP A 106 8.19 3.22 -9.80
C TRP A 106 9.38 2.45 -9.19
N GLY A 107 10.00 3.00 -8.13
CA GLY A 107 11.12 2.34 -7.45
C GLY A 107 10.76 1.02 -6.78
N ALA A 108 9.52 0.87 -6.28
CA ALA A 108 9.03 -0.38 -5.75
C ALA A 108 8.80 -1.41 -6.86
N PHE A 109 8.10 -1.02 -7.93
CA PHE A 109 7.92 -1.86 -9.11
C PHE A 109 9.24 -2.42 -9.65
N ARG A 110 10.29 -1.58 -9.72
CA ARG A 110 11.62 -1.99 -10.21
C ARG A 110 12.38 -2.90 -9.25
N ALA A 111 12.01 -2.94 -7.98
CA ALA A 111 12.66 -3.73 -6.93
C ALA A 111 11.94 -5.04 -6.63
N PHE A 112 10.64 -5.10 -6.89
CA PHE A 112 9.80 -6.24 -6.60
C PHE A 112 9.77 -7.23 -7.76
N ASP A 113 9.63 -8.49 -7.42
CA ASP A 113 9.22 -9.48 -8.41
C ASP A 113 7.72 -9.33 -8.76
N ARG A 114 7.28 -10.12 -9.72
CA ARG A 114 5.90 -10.07 -10.21
C ARG A 114 4.88 -10.35 -9.10
N GLU A 115 5.13 -11.35 -8.26
CA GLU A 115 4.18 -11.73 -7.20
C GLU A 115 4.11 -10.67 -6.09
N GLU A 116 5.24 -10.10 -5.69
CA GLU A 116 5.27 -8.99 -4.73
C GLU A 116 4.51 -7.76 -5.26
N TRP A 117 4.63 -7.47 -6.57
CA TRP A 117 3.89 -6.39 -7.19
C TRP A 117 2.39 -6.69 -7.27
N GLN A 118 2.01 -7.89 -7.67
CA GLN A 118 0.62 -8.35 -7.70
C GLN A 118 -0.01 -8.31 -6.30
N SER A 119 0.69 -8.79 -5.27
CA SER A 119 0.28 -8.72 -3.88
C SER A 119 0.06 -7.27 -3.43
N THR A 120 0.94 -6.34 -3.84
CA THR A 120 0.78 -4.90 -3.59
C THR A 120 -0.49 -4.37 -4.25
N LEU A 121 -0.79 -4.73 -5.49
CA LEU A 121 -2.01 -4.29 -6.17
C LEU A 121 -3.28 -4.85 -5.53
N ARG A 122 -3.25 -6.11 -5.08
CA ARG A 122 -4.36 -6.71 -4.32
C ARG A 122 -4.61 -5.99 -2.99
N HIS A 123 -3.54 -5.57 -2.29
CA HIS A 123 -3.64 -4.74 -1.10
C HIS A 123 -4.36 -3.40 -1.38
N GLU A 124 -4.00 -2.71 -2.46
CA GLU A 124 -4.66 -1.46 -2.84
C GLU A 124 -6.12 -1.68 -3.28
N LEU A 125 -6.45 -2.83 -3.86
CA LEU A 125 -7.84 -3.18 -4.16
C LEU A 125 -8.69 -3.31 -2.90
N VAL A 126 -8.16 -3.89 -1.80
CA VAL A 126 -8.87 -3.92 -0.51
C VAL A 126 -9.13 -2.50 0.00
N HIS A 127 -8.16 -1.59 -0.15
CA HIS A 127 -8.35 -0.20 0.23
C HIS A 127 -9.39 0.52 -0.64
N LEU A 128 -9.42 0.27 -1.94
CA LEU A 128 -10.46 0.81 -2.82
C LEU A 128 -11.85 0.30 -2.45
N GLU A 129 -12.00 -1.01 -2.19
CA GLU A 129 -13.25 -1.62 -1.73
C GLU A 129 -13.72 -1.00 -0.40
N GLN A 130 -12.81 -0.85 0.58
CA GLN A 130 -13.11 -0.17 1.84
C GLN A 130 -13.55 1.27 1.63
N TYR A 131 -12.79 2.04 0.85
CA TYR A 131 -13.11 3.44 0.59
C TYR A 131 -14.47 3.61 -0.07
N GLN A 132 -14.75 2.84 -1.11
CA GLN A 132 -16.02 2.96 -1.84
C GLN A 132 -17.21 2.52 -1.00
N ARG A 133 -17.01 1.63 -0.03
CA ARG A 133 -18.06 1.16 0.86
C ARG A 133 -18.21 2.00 2.13
N PHE A 134 -17.10 2.48 2.70
CA PHE A 134 -17.06 3.10 4.04
C PHE A 134 -16.59 4.54 4.04
N GLY A 135 -16.20 5.14 2.90
CA GLY A 135 -15.63 6.49 2.84
C GLY A 135 -14.22 6.62 3.44
N THR A 136 -13.68 5.56 3.98
CA THR A 136 -12.37 5.53 4.65
C THR A 136 -11.68 4.18 4.51
N THR A 137 -10.40 4.09 4.93
CA THR A 137 -9.58 2.88 4.82
C THR A 137 -8.85 2.62 6.13
N GLY A 138 -8.49 1.38 6.39
CA GLY A 138 -7.69 1.01 7.57
C GLY A 138 -7.22 -0.44 7.49
N HIS A 139 -6.26 -0.82 8.35
CA HIS A 139 -5.69 -2.17 8.41
C HIS A 139 -6.23 -2.95 9.64
N GLY A 140 -7.50 -2.72 10.02
CA GLY A 140 -8.19 -3.48 11.05
C GLY A 140 -8.42 -4.94 10.66
N GLN A 141 -9.16 -5.71 11.49
CA GLN A 141 -9.37 -7.13 11.24
C GLN A 141 -10.05 -7.39 9.91
N GLY A 142 -11.10 -6.64 9.55
CA GLY A 142 -11.78 -6.82 8.25
C GLY A 142 -10.90 -6.57 7.03
N PHE A 143 -9.87 -5.69 7.14
CA PHE A 143 -8.85 -5.56 6.10
C PHE A 143 -8.00 -6.82 5.99
N LYS A 144 -7.52 -7.35 7.13
CA LYS A 144 -6.65 -8.52 7.17
C LYS A 144 -7.35 -9.76 6.61
N ASP A 145 -8.60 -9.97 7.01
CA ASP A 145 -9.41 -11.08 6.50
C ASP A 145 -9.61 -10.96 4.98
N ARG A 146 -9.90 -9.75 4.49
CA ARG A 146 -10.07 -9.52 3.06
C ARG A 146 -8.76 -9.60 2.27
N ALA A 147 -7.65 -9.17 2.86
CA ALA A 147 -6.32 -9.31 2.27
C ALA A 147 -5.93 -10.79 2.15
N ASP A 148 -6.23 -11.61 3.16
CA ASP A 148 -6.02 -13.06 3.12
C ASP A 148 -6.85 -13.72 2.01
N ASP A 149 -8.12 -13.35 1.87
CA ASP A 149 -8.99 -13.82 0.77
C ASP A 149 -8.42 -13.52 -0.64
N LEU A 150 -7.67 -12.44 -0.75
CA LEU A 150 -7.06 -11.99 -2.00
C LEU A 150 -5.59 -12.38 -2.16
N ASP A 151 -5.01 -13.13 -1.24
CA ASP A 151 -3.57 -13.44 -1.19
C ASP A 151 -2.70 -12.15 -1.20
N ALA A 152 -3.16 -11.10 -0.50
CA ALA A 152 -2.49 -9.81 -0.42
C ALA A 152 -1.69 -9.67 0.88
N ALA A 153 -0.45 -9.20 0.80
CA ALA A 153 0.34 -8.89 1.99
C ALA A 153 -0.25 -7.68 2.75
N VAL A 154 -0.34 -7.80 4.08
CA VAL A 154 -0.80 -6.69 4.95
C VAL A 154 0.22 -5.56 5.02
N HIS A 155 1.50 -5.87 4.81
CA HIS A 155 2.60 -4.91 4.91
C HIS A 155 3.41 -4.90 3.62
N CYS A 156 3.75 -3.71 3.15
CA CYS A 156 4.64 -3.53 2.01
C CYS A 156 6.07 -3.98 2.36
N PRO A 157 6.71 -4.80 1.53
CA PRO A 157 8.13 -5.10 1.66
C PRO A 157 9.01 -3.84 1.58
N VAL A 158 10.20 -3.91 2.14
CA VAL A 158 11.19 -2.83 2.05
C VAL A 158 11.87 -2.91 0.68
N PHE A 159 11.80 -1.84 -0.11
CA PHE A 159 12.34 -1.78 -1.47
C PHE A 159 13.42 -0.70 -1.67
N THR A 160 13.75 0.05 -0.61
CA THR A 160 14.83 1.06 -0.67
C THR A 160 15.69 0.95 0.58
N ASP A 161 16.99 1.04 0.40
CA ASP A 161 17.90 1.11 1.52
C ASP A 161 17.69 2.39 2.33
N PRO A 162 17.71 2.31 3.64
CA PRO A 162 17.62 3.50 4.47
C PRO A 162 18.91 4.30 4.35
N LYS A 163 18.79 5.63 4.30
CA LYS A 163 19.97 6.51 4.36
C LYS A 163 20.63 6.52 5.75
N TYR A 164 19.84 6.27 6.79
CA TYR A 164 20.31 6.24 8.18
C TYR A 164 19.74 5.03 8.89
N VAL A 165 20.60 4.32 9.59
CA VAL A 165 20.21 3.21 10.49
C VAL A 165 20.54 3.63 11.92
N LEU A 166 19.57 3.54 12.83
CA LEU A 166 19.76 3.85 14.23
C LEU A 166 19.78 2.55 15.04
N ARG A 167 20.82 2.40 15.85
CA ARG A 167 21.02 1.22 16.70
C ARG A 167 21.19 1.61 18.17
N CYS A 168 20.90 0.66 19.05
CA CYS A 168 21.24 0.76 20.46
C CYS A 168 22.76 0.70 20.61
N GLU A 169 23.38 1.66 21.31
CA GLU A 169 24.83 1.67 21.53
C GLU A 169 25.32 0.50 22.40
N ASP A 170 24.47 -0.02 23.27
CA ASP A 170 24.83 -1.10 24.18
C ASP A 170 24.77 -2.48 23.52
N CYS A 171 23.65 -2.84 22.88
CA CYS A 171 23.44 -4.18 22.33
C CYS A 171 23.42 -4.25 20.77
N GLY A 172 23.60 -3.14 20.07
CA GLY A 172 23.58 -3.08 18.60
C GLY A 172 22.21 -3.33 17.97
N ALA A 173 21.15 -3.52 18.76
CA ALA A 173 19.83 -3.80 18.24
C ALA A 173 19.33 -2.67 17.33
N LEU A 174 18.70 -3.03 16.20
CA LEU A 174 18.10 -2.08 15.30
C LEU A 174 16.91 -1.38 15.98
N VAL A 175 16.98 -0.04 16.06
CA VAL A 175 15.92 0.79 16.66
C VAL A 175 15.06 1.44 15.58
N ALA A 176 15.68 2.00 14.52
CA ALA A 176 14.94 2.67 13.47
C ALA A 176 15.72 2.73 12.15
N ARG A 177 14.97 2.85 11.03
CA ARG A 177 15.49 3.18 9.70
C ARG A 177 14.90 4.50 9.23
N ARG A 178 15.70 5.37 8.60
CA ARG A 178 15.27 6.67 8.10
C ARG A 178 15.85 6.93 6.70
N HIS A 179 15.01 7.47 5.79
CA HIS A 179 15.41 7.82 4.42
C HIS A 179 15.78 9.30 4.27
N ARG A 180 15.65 10.08 5.34
CA ARG A 180 16.04 11.49 5.41
C ARG A 180 16.48 11.86 6.81
N GLU A 181 17.31 12.88 6.88
CA GLU A 181 17.67 13.46 8.15
C GLU A 181 16.42 14.02 8.86
N CYS A 182 16.27 13.69 10.12
CA CYS A 182 15.19 14.16 10.98
C CYS A 182 15.73 14.40 12.40
N LYS A 183 14.89 14.90 13.31
CA LYS A 183 15.31 15.18 14.69
C LYS A 183 15.92 13.96 15.37
N LEU A 184 15.34 12.77 15.20
CA LEU A 184 15.86 11.52 15.76
C LEU A 184 17.27 11.18 15.22
N VAL A 185 17.58 11.48 13.95
CA VAL A 185 18.90 11.26 13.36
C VAL A 185 19.90 12.28 13.88
N ARG A 186 19.52 13.57 13.94
CA ARG A 186 20.42 14.65 14.36
C ARG A 186 20.76 14.65 15.85
N GLN A 187 19.92 14.05 16.67
CA GLN A 187 19.99 14.06 18.12
C GLN A 187 19.83 12.64 18.67
N ALA A 188 20.43 11.65 18.01
CA ALA A 188 20.23 10.24 18.35
C ALA A 188 20.70 9.93 19.79
N ASP A 189 21.76 10.56 20.24
CA ASP A 189 22.32 10.48 21.58
C ASP A 189 21.38 10.98 22.71
N ALA A 190 20.42 11.85 22.35
CA ALA A 190 19.38 12.33 23.26
C ALA A 190 18.20 11.36 23.44
N TYR A 191 18.15 10.28 22.65
CA TYR A 191 17.10 9.27 22.71
C TYR A 191 17.63 7.96 23.30
N GLN A 192 16.76 7.25 24.01
CA GLN A 192 17.08 5.96 24.59
C GLN A 192 16.40 4.82 23.83
N SER A 193 17.11 3.72 23.69
CA SER A 193 16.59 2.49 23.11
C SER A 193 15.59 1.82 24.06
N SER A 194 14.54 1.21 23.52
CA SER A 194 13.57 0.45 24.32
C SER A 194 14.11 -0.90 24.82
N CYS A 195 15.22 -1.40 24.28
CA CYS A 195 15.82 -2.68 24.65
C CYS A 195 16.73 -2.59 25.88
N CYS A 196 17.60 -1.57 25.94
CA CYS A 196 18.62 -1.44 27.02
C CYS A 196 18.58 -0.09 27.75
N GLY A 197 17.76 0.86 27.28
CA GLY A 197 17.78 2.24 27.81
C GLY A 197 19.02 3.03 27.42
N ALA A 198 19.92 2.47 26.60
CA ALA A 198 21.15 3.13 26.16
C ALA A 198 20.87 4.16 25.05
N PRO A 199 21.74 5.14 24.83
CA PRO A 199 21.68 6.08 23.71
C PRO A 199 21.64 5.36 22.34
N LEU A 200 21.29 6.10 21.31
CA LEU A 200 21.24 5.58 19.94
C LEU A 200 22.48 6.08 19.16
N SER A 201 23.11 5.17 18.45
CA SER A 201 24.09 5.48 17.40
C SER A 201 23.41 5.59 16.03
N VAL A 202 24.01 6.38 15.14
CA VAL A 202 23.55 6.55 13.75
C VAL A 202 24.64 6.02 12.82
N GLU A 203 24.25 5.09 11.97
CA GLU A 203 25.05 4.62 10.84
C GLU A 203 24.50 5.30 9.57
N ASP A 204 25.38 5.95 8.80
CA ASP A 204 25.11 6.40 7.43
C ASP A 204 25.74 5.37 6.48
N PRO A 205 24.98 4.49 5.86
CA PRO A 205 25.55 3.45 5.02
C PRO A 205 26.07 3.96 3.66
N GLY A 206 26.04 5.30 3.43
CA GLY A 206 26.61 5.95 2.24
C GLY A 206 25.60 6.27 1.14
#